data_a2a25b74c83a6a20017015fe4093abaa
#
_entry.id   a2a25b74c83a6a20017015fe4093abaa
#
_cell.length_a   1.000
_cell.length_b   1.000
_cell.length_c   1.000
_cell.angle_alpha   90.00
_cell.angle_beta   90.00
_cell.angle_gamma   90.00
#
_symmetry.space_group_name_H-M   'P 1'
#
loop_
_entity.id
_entity.type
_entity.pdbx_description
1 polymer ?
#
loop_
_entity_poly.entity_id
_entity_poly.type
_entity_poly.pdbx_seq_one_letter_code
_entity_poly.pdbx_strand_id
1 'polypeptide(L)'
;MAQETDKRPSVIRSLDWWTVGIYLALLVLGWMSVCGASYTYGETDIFSLSTRSGMQIVWIGTSLVLGFVLLMLDDRFYDTFAYVIYAALLLLLFVTIFNPHEIKGSRSWLVLGPLRLQPAEFAKFATALAVSKLMSTYGFDMKNPRHFFAAMAIVLLPMLFIIGQRETGSALVYLAFFLMFYREGMPGAILFTGVAMVIYFVVGIKYEQVMLWDTPTSVGKFVVLLLVQLF
;
A
#
# COMPACT_ATOMS: atom_id res chain seq x y z
N MET A 1 23.69 18.31 42.19
CA MET A 1 23.05 18.20 40.88
C MET A 1 23.04 16.72 40.52
N ALA A 2 21.91 16.04 40.79
CA ALA A 2 21.74 14.63 40.43
C ALA A 2 21.48 14.55 38.90
N GLN A 3 22.33 13.83 38.18
CA GLN A 3 22.04 13.45 36.80
C GLN A 3 20.80 12.56 36.81
N GLU A 4 19.68 13.09 36.38
CA GLU A 4 18.52 12.32 35.99
C GLU A 4 18.96 11.49 34.77
N THR A 5 19.26 10.22 35.04
CA THR A 5 19.50 9.23 33.98
C THR A 5 18.18 9.08 33.23
N ASP A 6 18.11 9.66 32.05
CA ASP A 6 17.04 9.48 31.06
C ASP A 6 16.96 7.98 30.70
N LYS A 7 16.29 7.22 31.54
CA LYS A 7 15.99 5.80 31.28
C LYS A 7 14.90 5.76 30.21
N ARG A 8 15.30 5.72 28.95
CA ARG A 8 14.36 5.39 27.86
C ARG A 8 13.57 4.15 28.27
N PRO A 9 12.24 4.19 28.25
CA PRO A 9 11.44 3.02 28.59
C PRO A 9 11.84 1.86 27.66
N SER A 10 11.97 0.67 28.21
CA SER A 10 12.29 -0.52 27.41
C SER A 10 11.22 -0.67 26.31
N VAL A 11 11.62 -1.02 25.10
CA VAL A 11 10.74 -1.21 23.92
C VAL A 11 9.53 -2.08 24.27
N ILE A 12 9.73 -3.13 25.08
CA ILE A 12 8.67 -4.03 25.55
C ILE A 12 7.61 -3.31 26.40
N ARG A 13 8.00 -2.27 27.13
CA ARG A 13 7.10 -1.53 28.03
C ARG A 13 6.31 -0.44 27.33
N SER A 14 6.77 -0.01 26.14
CA SER A 14 6.11 0.97 25.28
C SER A 14 5.20 0.33 24.23
N LEU A 15 5.22 -1.01 24.08
CA LEU A 15 4.35 -1.73 23.16
C LEU A 15 2.90 -1.75 23.63
N ASP A 16 1.98 -1.44 22.74
CA ASP A 16 0.56 -1.68 22.95
C ASP A 16 0.25 -3.18 22.74
N TRP A 17 0.12 -3.89 23.87
CA TRP A 17 -0.14 -5.32 23.89
C TRP A 17 -1.50 -5.70 23.29
N TRP A 18 -2.48 -4.78 23.27
CA TRP A 18 -3.75 -5.01 22.60
C TRP A 18 -3.56 -5.10 21.09
N THR A 19 -2.85 -4.16 20.51
CA THR A 19 -2.52 -4.17 19.08
C THR A 19 -1.70 -5.40 18.70
N VAL A 20 -0.72 -5.79 19.51
CA VAL A 20 0.06 -7.03 19.31
C VAL A 20 -0.83 -8.26 19.35
N GLY A 21 -1.75 -8.35 20.35
CA GLY A 21 -2.68 -9.46 20.47
C GLY A 21 -3.61 -9.59 19.27
N ILE A 22 -4.19 -8.49 18.79
CA ILE A 22 -5.04 -8.46 17.59
C ILE A 22 -4.24 -8.89 16.35
N TYR A 23 -3.00 -8.37 16.20
CA TYR A 23 -2.12 -8.75 15.10
C TYR A 23 -1.85 -10.26 15.07
N LEU A 24 -1.49 -10.86 16.21
CA LEU A 24 -1.23 -12.30 16.31
C LEU A 24 -2.52 -13.11 16.03
N ALA A 25 -3.67 -12.68 16.53
CA ALA A 25 -4.95 -13.32 16.24
C ALA A 25 -5.27 -13.30 14.74
N LEU A 26 -5.02 -12.17 14.05
CA LEU A 26 -5.19 -12.06 12.61
C LEU A 26 -4.22 -12.95 11.83
N LEU A 27 -2.98 -13.13 12.29
CA LEU A 27 -2.04 -14.07 11.68
C LEU A 27 -2.52 -15.51 11.77
N VAL A 28 -3.04 -15.92 12.93
CA VAL A 28 -3.59 -17.28 13.12
C VAL A 28 -4.81 -17.50 12.25
N LEU A 29 -5.76 -16.55 12.24
CA LEU A 29 -6.96 -16.63 11.39
C LEU A 29 -6.59 -16.64 9.90
N GLY A 30 -5.61 -15.85 9.48
CA GLY A 30 -5.09 -15.85 8.12
C GLY A 30 -4.47 -17.19 7.74
N TRP A 31 -3.69 -17.79 8.62
CA TRP A 31 -3.14 -19.12 8.40
C TRP A 31 -4.23 -20.19 8.29
N MET A 32 -5.22 -20.19 9.18
CA MET A 32 -6.38 -21.09 9.11
C MET A 32 -7.15 -20.95 7.78
N SER A 33 -7.32 -19.70 7.31
CA SER A 33 -7.95 -19.43 6.02
C SER A 33 -7.16 -20.01 4.85
N VAL A 34 -5.82 -19.90 4.87
CA VAL A 34 -4.95 -20.51 3.85
C VAL A 34 -5.03 -22.04 3.91
N CYS A 35 -5.04 -22.64 5.11
CA CYS A 35 -5.24 -24.08 5.27
C CYS A 35 -6.57 -24.52 4.64
N GLY A 36 -7.68 -23.83 4.95
CA GLY A 36 -8.98 -24.17 4.39
C GLY A 36 -9.06 -24.01 2.86
N ALA A 37 -8.45 -22.95 2.33
CA ALA A 37 -8.45 -22.68 0.88
C ALA A 37 -7.53 -23.59 0.07
N SER A 38 -6.48 -24.14 0.68
CA SER A 38 -5.51 -25.05 0.02
C SER A 38 -5.73 -26.53 0.34
N TYR A 39 -6.76 -26.85 1.11
CA TYR A 39 -7.08 -28.23 1.47
C TYR A 39 -7.51 -29.03 0.24
N THR A 40 -6.75 -30.08 -0.09
CA THR A 40 -7.08 -31.06 -1.13
C THR A 40 -7.42 -32.39 -0.45
N TYR A 41 -8.49 -33.02 -0.85
CA TYR A 41 -8.94 -34.29 -0.27
C TYR A 41 -7.83 -35.34 -0.40
N GLY A 42 -7.32 -35.84 0.76
CA GLY A 42 -6.25 -36.86 0.80
C GLY A 42 -4.86 -36.33 1.16
N GLU A 43 -4.62 -35.03 1.24
CA GLU A 43 -3.40 -34.47 1.79
C GLU A 43 -3.50 -34.36 3.32
N THR A 44 -2.67 -35.15 4.03
CA THR A 44 -2.67 -35.22 5.50
C THR A 44 -1.68 -34.27 6.16
N ASP A 45 -0.71 -33.74 5.42
CA ASP A 45 0.38 -32.96 5.98
C ASP A 45 0.22 -31.43 5.77
N ILE A 46 -0.57 -30.81 6.66
CA ILE A 46 -0.78 -29.35 6.70
C ILE A 46 0.54 -28.57 6.98
N PHE A 47 1.48 -29.21 7.68
CA PHE A 47 2.76 -28.60 8.08
C PHE A 47 3.90 -28.84 7.09
N SER A 48 3.70 -29.60 6.03
CA SER A 48 4.74 -29.85 5.03
C SER A 48 5.18 -28.57 4.32
N LEU A 49 6.47 -28.34 4.20
CA LEU A 49 7.03 -27.19 3.47
C LEU A 49 6.72 -27.22 1.96
N SER A 50 6.24 -28.34 1.44
CA SER A 50 5.75 -28.45 0.06
C SER A 50 4.34 -27.89 -0.12
N THR A 51 3.57 -27.76 0.98
CA THR A 51 2.21 -27.22 0.96
C THR A 51 2.20 -25.70 1.15
N ARG A 52 1.15 -25.04 0.67
CA ARG A 52 0.97 -23.59 0.86
C ARG A 52 0.81 -23.22 2.33
N SER A 53 0.12 -24.05 3.09
CA SER A 53 -0.10 -23.86 4.53
C SER A 53 1.18 -23.97 5.34
N GLY A 54 2.08 -24.94 5.05
CA GLY A 54 3.35 -25.07 5.71
C GLY A 54 4.33 -23.96 5.36
N MET A 55 4.41 -23.54 4.08
CA MET A 55 5.20 -22.38 3.67
C MET A 55 4.69 -21.09 4.32
N GLN A 56 3.40 -20.95 4.55
CA GLN A 56 2.84 -19.78 5.25
C GLN A 56 3.38 -19.63 6.67
N ILE A 57 3.61 -20.73 7.40
CA ILE A 57 4.21 -20.68 8.74
C ILE A 57 5.64 -20.11 8.68
N VAL A 58 6.43 -20.51 7.68
CA VAL A 58 7.79 -19.97 7.48
C VAL A 58 7.72 -18.46 7.23
N TRP A 59 6.78 -18.01 6.39
CA TRP A 59 6.60 -16.58 6.11
C TRP A 59 6.12 -15.80 7.35
N ILE A 60 5.25 -16.39 8.17
CA ILE A 60 4.83 -15.80 9.45
C ILE A 60 6.04 -15.65 10.37
N GLY A 61 6.85 -16.70 10.55
CA GLY A 61 8.07 -16.63 11.36
C GLY A 61 9.05 -15.57 10.87
N THR A 62 9.31 -15.52 9.57
CA THR A 62 10.18 -14.52 8.95
C THR A 62 9.64 -13.10 9.14
N SER A 63 8.33 -12.90 8.99
CA SER A 63 7.70 -11.60 9.17
C SER A 63 7.76 -11.09 10.62
N LEU A 64 7.61 -11.99 11.59
CA LEU A 64 7.73 -11.64 13.00
C LEU A 64 9.17 -11.23 13.37
N VAL A 65 10.17 -11.97 12.87
CA VAL A 65 11.59 -11.60 13.05
C VAL A 65 11.88 -10.25 12.41
N LEU A 66 11.45 -10.05 11.17
CA LEU A 66 11.63 -8.76 10.48
C LEU A 66 10.92 -7.62 11.23
N GLY A 67 9.69 -7.84 11.66
CA GLY A 67 8.93 -6.86 12.44
C GLY A 67 9.64 -6.47 13.74
N PHE A 68 10.21 -7.46 14.44
CA PHE A 68 11.00 -7.21 15.64
C PHE A 68 12.26 -6.39 15.34
N VAL A 69 12.99 -6.73 14.27
CA VAL A 69 14.18 -5.95 13.84
C VAL A 69 13.79 -4.50 13.51
N LEU A 70 12.68 -4.30 12.79
CA LEU A 70 12.21 -2.96 12.43
C LEU A 70 11.80 -2.14 13.67
N LEU A 71 11.22 -2.78 14.69
CA LEU A 71 10.88 -2.12 15.97
C LEU A 71 12.11 -1.72 16.79
N MET A 72 13.26 -2.38 16.57
CA MET A 72 14.52 -2.05 17.24
C MET A 72 15.26 -0.86 16.60
N LEU A 73 14.87 -0.46 15.40
CA LEU A 73 15.48 0.68 14.71
C LEU A 73 14.97 2.00 15.30
N ASP A 74 15.88 2.93 15.55
CA ASP A 74 15.55 4.27 16.06
C ASP A 74 14.76 5.08 15.02
N ASP A 75 13.86 5.95 15.48
CA ASP A 75 13.09 6.89 14.65
C ASP A 75 14.00 7.75 13.75
N ARG A 76 15.18 8.10 14.25
CA ARG A 76 16.21 8.85 13.48
C ARG A 76 16.68 8.12 12.24
N PHE A 77 16.71 6.77 12.27
CA PHE A 77 17.05 5.97 11.11
C PHE A 77 16.02 6.19 10.00
N TYR A 78 14.75 6.03 10.34
CA TYR A 78 13.66 6.23 9.38
C TYR A 78 13.63 7.65 8.83
N ASP A 79 13.80 8.65 9.71
CA ASP A 79 13.84 10.05 9.30
C ASP A 79 15.01 10.32 8.34
N THR A 80 16.21 9.84 8.65
CA THR A 80 17.41 10.09 7.83
C THR A 80 17.32 9.41 6.48
N PHE A 81 16.86 8.16 6.43
CA PHE A 81 16.87 7.35 5.23
C PHE A 81 15.55 7.36 4.43
N ALA A 82 14.53 8.11 4.86
CA ALA A 82 13.22 8.16 4.23
C ALA A 82 13.28 8.33 2.70
N TYR A 83 13.95 9.37 2.23
CA TYR A 83 14.06 9.66 0.80
C TYR A 83 15.00 8.70 0.06
N VAL A 84 16.01 8.16 0.72
CA VAL A 84 16.92 7.15 0.13
C VAL A 84 16.15 5.84 -0.11
N ILE A 85 15.39 5.38 0.89
CA ILE A 85 14.55 4.19 0.79
C ILE A 85 13.49 4.39 -0.31
N TYR A 86 12.86 5.57 -0.34
CA TYR A 86 11.89 5.91 -1.36
C TYR A 86 12.49 5.88 -2.78
N ALA A 87 13.64 6.53 -2.98
CA ALA A 87 14.32 6.57 -4.27
C ALA A 87 14.78 5.18 -4.73
N ALA A 88 15.31 4.36 -3.82
CA ALA A 88 15.72 2.99 -4.12
C ALA A 88 14.53 2.12 -4.56
N LEU A 89 13.40 2.20 -3.86
CA LEU A 89 12.20 1.44 -4.21
C LEU A 89 11.52 1.98 -5.48
N LEU A 90 11.58 3.28 -5.72
CA LEU A 90 11.11 3.89 -6.95
C LEU A 90 11.91 3.40 -8.17
N LEU A 91 13.25 3.34 -8.02
CA LEU A 91 14.12 2.78 -9.04
C LEU A 91 13.81 1.29 -9.28
N LEU A 92 13.57 0.54 -8.22
CA LEU A 92 13.19 -0.87 -8.32
C LEU A 92 11.85 -1.06 -9.04
N LEU A 93 10.84 -0.22 -8.74
CA LEU A 93 9.58 -0.19 -9.47
C LEU A 93 9.78 0.10 -10.95
N PHE A 94 10.61 1.10 -11.26
CA PHE A 94 10.91 1.46 -12.65
C PHE A 94 11.56 0.30 -13.42
N VAL A 95 12.58 -0.33 -12.83
CA VAL A 95 13.26 -1.50 -13.42
C VAL A 95 12.28 -2.67 -13.65
N THR A 96 11.35 -2.87 -12.73
CA THR A 96 10.37 -3.97 -12.81
C THR A 96 9.40 -3.82 -13.98
N ILE A 97 9.15 -2.61 -14.49
CA ILE A 97 8.32 -2.39 -15.68
C ILE A 97 8.89 -3.12 -16.91
N PHE A 98 10.23 -3.20 -17.00
CA PHE A 98 10.94 -3.85 -18.11
C PHE A 98 11.18 -5.35 -17.90
N ASN A 99 10.66 -5.92 -16.81
CA ASN A 99 10.82 -7.33 -16.53
C ASN A 99 10.08 -8.18 -17.57
N PRO A 100 10.76 -9.14 -18.24
CA PRO A 100 10.13 -10.01 -19.22
C PRO A 100 9.18 -11.05 -18.63
N HIS A 101 9.26 -11.31 -17.32
CA HIS A 101 8.44 -12.32 -16.66
C HIS A 101 7.07 -11.76 -16.27
N GLU A 102 6.04 -12.19 -16.98
CA GLU A 102 4.66 -11.89 -16.63
C GLU A 102 4.09 -13.00 -15.74
N ILE A 103 3.54 -12.63 -14.58
CA ILE A 103 2.81 -13.53 -13.69
C ILE A 103 1.36 -13.06 -13.61
N LYS A 104 0.42 -13.86 -14.08
CA LYS A 104 -1.02 -13.55 -14.13
C LYS A 104 -1.32 -12.21 -14.88
N GLY A 105 -0.58 -11.92 -15.95
CA GLY A 105 -0.77 -10.70 -16.75
C GLY A 105 -0.15 -9.43 -16.17
N SER A 106 0.58 -9.52 -15.07
CA SER A 106 1.28 -8.40 -14.44
C SER A 106 2.79 -8.58 -14.48
N ARG A 107 3.52 -7.48 -14.64
CA ARG A 107 4.99 -7.41 -14.63
C ARG A 107 5.55 -6.88 -13.32
N SER A 108 4.86 -7.13 -12.23
CA SER A 108 5.16 -6.54 -10.93
C SER A 108 6.02 -7.43 -10.02
N TRP A 109 6.41 -8.62 -10.48
CA TRP A 109 7.10 -9.60 -9.66
C TRP A 109 8.59 -9.72 -10.00
N LEU A 110 9.44 -9.61 -8.99
CA LEU A 110 10.84 -10.01 -9.08
C LEU A 110 10.97 -11.45 -8.62
N VAL A 111 11.42 -12.31 -9.53
CA VAL A 111 11.67 -13.72 -9.25
C VAL A 111 13.15 -13.91 -8.96
N LEU A 112 13.48 -14.21 -7.69
CA LEU A 112 14.84 -14.46 -7.21
C LEU A 112 14.94 -15.92 -6.77
N GLY A 113 15.03 -16.83 -7.72
CA GLY A 113 15.00 -18.28 -7.45
C GLY A 113 13.64 -18.72 -6.88
N PRO A 114 13.59 -19.29 -5.66
CA PRO A 114 12.31 -19.68 -5.03
C PRO A 114 11.53 -18.49 -4.47
N LEU A 115 12.17 -17.34 -4.28
CA LEU A 115 11.58 -16.14 -3.70
C LEU A 115 10.92 -15.28 -4.78
N ARG A 116 9.71 -14.83 -4.50
CA ARG A 116 8.98 -13.88 -5.33
C ARG A 116 8.70 -12.64 -4.51
N LEU A 117 9.28 -11.52 -4.93
CA LEU A 117 9.08 -10.23 -4.29
C LEU A 117 8.26 -9.32 -5.21
N GLN A 118 7.31 -8.61 -4.63
CA GLN A 118 6.52 -7.60 -5.32
C GLN A 118 6.95 -6.21 -4.83
N PRO A 119 7.76 -5.46 -5.58
CA PRO A 119 8.26 -4.15 -5.16
C PRO A 119 7.16 -3.15 -4.83
N ALA A 120 5.99 -3.25 -5.46
CA ALA A 120 4.84 -2.40 -5.20
C ALA A 120 4.37 -2.46 -3.73
N GLU A 121 4.51 -3.61 -3.05
CA GLU A 121 4.16 -3.73 -1.63
C GLU A 121 5.09 -2.92 -0.73
N PHE A 122 6.39 -2.98 -1.00
CA PHE A 122 7.39 -2.21 -0.25
C PHE A 122 7.34 -0.72 -0.59
N ALA A 123 6.98 -0.37 -1.83
CA ALA A 123 6.86 1.02 -2.25
C ALA A 123 5.75 1.77 -1.51
N LYS A 124 4.67 1.10 -1.08
CA LYS A 124 3.63 1.72 -0.23
C LYS A 124 4.21 2.22 1.09
N PHE A 125 5.02 1.39 1.75
CA PHE A 125 5.71 1.77 2.98
C PHE A 125 6.69 2.93 2.75
N ALA A 126 7.53 2.84 1.70
CA ALA A 126 8.49 3.89 1.37
C ALA A 126 7.82 5.23 1.04
N THR A 127 6.68 5.18 0.34
CA THR A 127 5.88 6.38 0.05
C THR A 127 5.32 6.99 1.33
N ALA A 128 4.78 6.17 2.24
CA ALA A 128 4.28 6.65 3.53
C ALA A 128 5.40 7.34 4.33
N LEU A 129 6.59 6.74 4.35
CA LEU A 129 7.75 7.28 5.03
C LEU A 129 8.21 8.61 4.42
N ALA A 130 8.31 8.70 3.08
CA ALA A 130 8.71 9.92 2.39
C ALA A 130 7.70 11.06 2.56
N VAL A 131 6.40 10.75 2.51
CA VAL A 131 5.32 11.73 2.77
C VAL A 131 5.38 12.20 4.21
N SER A 132 5.52 11.30 5.18
CA SER A 132 5.65 11.65 6.60
C SER A 132 6.84 12.57 6.85
N LYS A 133 8.00 12.27 6.23
CA LYS A 133 9.19 13.12 6.27
C LYS A 133 8.94 14.51 5.70
N LEU A 134 8.28 14.61 4.56
CA LEU A 134 7.93 15.89 3.94
C LEU A 134 7.02 16.70 4.87
N MET A 135 6.00 16.06 5.44
CA MET A 135 4.99 16.73 6.28
C MET A 135 5.54 17.12 7.65
N SER A 136 6.57 16.43 8.16
CA SER A 136 7.27 16.79 9.40
C SER A 136 8.22 17.98 9.26
N THR A 137 8.44 18.48 8.04
CA THR A 137 9.33 19.62 7.80
C THR A 137 8.72 20.90 8.38
N TYR A 138 9.55 21.67 9.10
CA TYR A 138 9.10 22.95 9.69
C TYR A 138 8.51 23.89 8.64
N GLY A 139 7.32 24.43 8.92
CA GLY A 139 6.62 25.33 8.00
C GLY A 139 5.91 24.62 6.85
N PHE A 140 5.75 23.31 6.89
CA PHE A 140 4.92 22.59 5.93
C PHE A 140 3.46 23.05 6.03
N ASP A 141 2.89 23.42 4.89
CA ASP A 141 1.47 23.77 4.79
C ASP A 141 0.92 23.23 3.47
N MET A 142 -0.11 22.42 3.55
CA MET A 142 -0.76 21.81 2.39
C MET A 142 -1.46 22.84 1.48
N LYS A 143 -1.74 24.03 2.00
CA LYS A 143 -2.29 25.14 1.22
C LYS A 143 -1.24 25.83 0.34
N ASN A 144 0.05 25.63 0.65
CA ASN A 144 1.12 26.15 -0.19
C ASN A 144 1.25 25.26 -1.45
N PRO A 145 1.12 25.82 -2.66
CA PRO A 145 1.20 25.05 -3.89
C PRO A 145 2.48 24.21 -4.03
N ARG A 146 3.61 24.73 -3.58
CA ARG A 146 4.88 24.00 -3.68
C ARG A 146 4.88 22.73 -2.82
N HIS A 147 4.39 22.82 -1.58
CA HIS A 147 4.29 21.67 -0.68
C HIS A 147 3.23 20.67 -1.17
N PHE A 148 2.11 21.19 -1.67
CA PHE A 148 1.05 20.37 -2.26
C PHE A 148 1.57 19.55 -3.44
N PHE A 149 2.20 20.20 -4.44
CA PHE A 149 2.72 19.50 -5.59
C PHE A 149 3.86 18.53 -5.24
N ALA A 150 4.71 18.85 -4.26
CA ALA A 150 5.72 17.92 -3.77
C ALA A 150 5.10 16.66 -3.14
N ALA A 151 4.11 16.81 -2.27
CA ALA A 151 3.39 15.69 -1.66
C ALA A 151 2.66 14.83 -2.71
N MET A 152 1.99 15.48 -3.67
CA MET A 152 1.34 14.82 -4.79
C MET A 152 2.33 14.04 -5.66
N ALA A 153 3.50 14.62 -5.97
CA ALA A 153 4.52 13.95 -6.76
C ALA A 153 5.04 12.67 -6.07
N ILE A 154 5.29 12.73 -4.75
CA ILE A 154 5.75 11.57 -3.98
C ILE A 154 4.72 10.42 -4.02
N VAL A 155 3.43 10.73 -4.06
CA VAL A 155 2.37 9.70 -4.09
C VAL A 155 2.08 9.23 -5.52
N LEU A 156 1.98 10.16 -6.47
CA LEU A 156 1.59 9.84 -7.84
C LEU A 156 2.69 9.11 -8.62
N LEU A 157 3.96 9.40 -8.36
CA LEU A 157 5.06 8.81 -9.13
C LEU A 157 5.15 7.28 -9.00
N PRO A 158 5.18 6.68 -7.79
CA PRO A 158 5.12 5.23 -7.65
C PRO A 158 3.79 4.65 -8.14
N MET A 159 2.67 5.35 -7.94
CA MET A 159 1.36 4.92 -8.44
C MET A 159 1.36 4.78 -9.97
N LEU A 160 1.96 5.73 -10.70
CA LEU A 160 2.09 5.67 -12.17
C LEU A 160 2.95 4.48 -12.61
N PHE A 161 4.04 4.19 -11.92
CA PHE A 161 4.87 3.02 -12.24
C PHE A 161 4.12 1.70 -12.00
N ILE A 162 3.34 1.61 -10.91
CA ILE A 162 2.52 0.44 -10.60
C ILE A 162 1.42 0.23 -11.65
N ILE A 163 0.78 1.31 -12.12
CA ILE A 163 -0.17 1.24 -13.23
C ILE A 163 0.52 0.75 -14.52
N GLY A 164 1.74 1.23 -14.80
CA GLY A 164 2.56 0.78 -15.92
C GLY A 164 2.92 -0.71 -15.86
N GLN A 165 2.98 -1.30 -14.65
CA GLN A 165 3.15 -2.74 -14.43
C GLN A 165 1.86 -3.56 -14.60
N ARG A 166 0.74 -2.92 -14.93
CA ARG A 166 -0.62 -3.50 -15.04
C ARG A 166 -1.16 -4.02 -13.68
N GLU A 167 -0.76 -3.38 -12.58
CA GLU A 167 -1.19 -3.68 -11.20
C GLU A 167 -2.13 -2.59 -10.66
N THR A 168 -3.28 -2.43 -11.29
CA THR A 168 -4.25 -1.38 -10.90
C THR A 168 -4.76 -1.54 -9.47
N GLY A 169 -4.89 -2.77 -8.97
CA GLY A 169 -5.31 -3.04 -7.59
C GLY A 169 -4.36 -2.44 -6.56
N SER A 170 -3.05 -2.64 -6.72
CA SER A 170 -2.04 -2.08 -5.83
C SER A 170 -1.94 -0.55 -5.95
N ALA A 171 -2.18 -0.01 -7.15
CA ALA A 171 -2.21 1.43 -7.37
C ALA A 171 -3.38 2.13 -6.65
N LEU A 172 -4.55 1.49 -6.57
CA LEU A 172 -5.72 2.03 -5.88
C LEU A 172 -5.48 2.26 -4.37
N VAL A 173 -4.59 1.49 -3.76
CA VAL A 173 -4.23 1.67 -2.34
C VAL A 173 -3.64 3.06 -2.08
N TYR A 174 -2.95 3.65 -3.07
CA TYR A 174 -2.38 5.00 -2.94
C TYR A 174 -3.45 6.09 -2.79
N LEU A 175 -4.70 5.82 -3.14
CA LEU A 175 -5.80 6.75 -2.89
C LEU A 175 -6.03 7.03 -1.41
N ALA A 176 -5.59 6.13 -0.52
CA ALA A 176 -5.64 6.36 0.92
C ALA A 176 -4.82 7.59 1.36
N PHE A 177 -3.73 7.91 0.64
CA PHE A 177 -2.94 9.11 0.94
C PHE A 177 -3.72 10.40 0.71
N PHE A 178 -4.67 10.42 -0.21
CA PHE A 178 -5.53 11.58 -0.45
C PHE A 178 -6.46 11.87 0.73
N LEU A 179 -6.91 10.83 1.45
CA LEU A 179 -7.67 10.99 2.70
C LEU A 179 -6.82 11.65 3.78
N MET A 180 -5.54 11.25 3.87
CA MET A 180 -4.59 11.86 4.78
C MET A 180 -4.32 13.33 4.39
N PHE A 181 -4.13 13.63 3.11
CA PHE A 181 -3.93 15.00 2.62
C PHE A 181 -5.14 15.89 2.87
N TYR A 182 -6.35 15.35 2.74
CA TYR A 182 -7.57 16.07 3.09
C TYR A 182 -7.60 16.45 4.57
N ARG A 183 -7.21 15.54 5.45
CA ARG A 183 -7.09 15.81 6.89
C ARG A 183 -6.07 16.94 7.18
N GLU A 184 -5.00 17.01 6.40
CA GLU A 184 -3.93 18.01 6.54
C GLU A 184 -4.21 19.34 5.81
N GLY A 185 -5.44 19.53 5.32
CA GLY A 185 -5.91 20.81 4.77
C GLY A 185 -5.99 20.88 3.25
N MET A 186 -5.88 19.77 2.53
CA MET A 186 -6.19 19.72 1.09
C MET A 186 -7.66 20.08 0.85
N PRO A 187 -7.99 20.90 -0.17
CA PRO A 187 -9.37 21.21 -0.51
C PRO A 187 -10.21 19.97 -0.79
N GLY A 188 -11.41 19.89 -0.18
CA GLY A 188 -12.30 18.72 -0.32
C GLY A 188 -12.74 18.46 -1.76
N ALA A 189 -12.78 19.50 -2.60
CA ALA A 189 -13.08 19.37 -4.03
C ALA A 189 -12.14 18.41 -4.76
N ILE A 190 -10.83 18.43 -4.42
CA ILE A 190 -9.83 17.54 -5.03
C ILE A 190 -10.10 16.08 -4.63
N LEU A 191 -10.39 15.83 -3.34
CA LEU A 191 -10.75 14.50 -2.86
C LEU A 191 -12.01 13.99 -3.55
N PHE A 192 -13.05 14.82 -3.60
CA PHE A 192 -14.32 14.47 -4.23
C PHE A 192 -14.14 14.15 -5.72
N THR A 193 -13.41 14.99 -6.46
CA THR A 193 -13.13 14.78 -7.88
C THR A 193 -12.34 13.47 -8.08
N GLY A 194 -11.35 13.17 -7.23
CA GLY A 194 -10.60 11.92 -7.29
C GLY A 194 -11.48 10.69 -7.07
N VAL A 195 -12.33 10.71 -6.05
CA VAL A 195 -13.29 9.63 -5.77
C VAL A 195 -14.29 9.48 -6.93
N ALA A 196 -14.81 10.57 -7.45
CA ALA A 196 -15.73 10.57 -8.58
C ALA A 196 -15.08 9.97 -9.85
N MET A 197 -13.82 10.30 -10.13
CA MET A 197 -13.06 9.70 -11.24
C MET A 197 -12.89 8.19 -11.08
N VAL A 198 -12.61 7.71 -9.86
CA VAL A 198 -12.48 6.25 -9.59
C VAL A 198 -13.81 5.55 -9.80
N ILE A 199 -14.90 6.10 -9.25
CA ILE A 199 -16.25 5.54 -9.44
C ILE A 199 -16.59 5.52 -10.93
N TYR A 200 -16.35 6.62 -11.64
CA TYR A 200 -16.58 6.70 -13.08
C TYR A 200 -15.79 5.64 -13.85
N PHE A 201 -14.49 5.47 -13.55
CA PHE A 201 -13.65 4.49 -14.19
C PHE A 201 -14.16 3.05 -13.96
N VAL A 202 -14.49 2.70 -12.70
CA VAL A 202 -15.00 1.38 -12.35
C VAL A 202 -16.35 1.11 -12.99
N VAL A 203 -17.26 2.07 -12.94
CA VAL A 203 -18.61 1.96 -13.54
C VAL A 203 -18.50 1.92 -15.07
N GLY A 204 -17.63 2.75 -15.66
CA GLY A 204 -17.42 2.79 -17.11
C GLY A 204 -16.93 1.45 -17.68
N ILE A 205 -15.96 0.79 -17.01
CA ILE A 205 -15.47 -0.53 -17.43
C ILE A 205 -16.54 -1.62 -17.27
N LYS A 206 -17.22 -1.63 -16.12
CA LYS A 206 -18.14 -2.72 -15.78
C LYS A 206 -19.47 -2.65 -16.56
N TYR A 207 -19.91 -1.44 -16.92
CA TYR A 207 -21.24 -1.21 -17.50
C TYR A 207 -21.18 -0.49 -18.86
N GLU A 208 -20.14 -0.75 -19.64
CA GLU A 208 -19.94 -0.12 -20.96
C GLU A 208 -21.09 -0.36 -21.95
N GLN A 209 -21.87 -1.44 -21.75
CA GLN A 209 -22.94 -1.88 -22.67
C GLN A 209 -24.33 -1.88 -22.05
N VAL A 210 -24.58 -1.21 -20.92
CA VAL A 210 -25.92 -1.10 -20.36
C VAL A 210 -26.74 -0.07 -21.15
N MET A 211 -27.78 -0.50 -21.85
CA MET A 211 -28.75 0.37 -22.51
C MET A 211 -29.61 1.09 -21.46
N LEU A 212 -29.59 2.41 -21.47
CA LEU A 212 -30.54 3.26 -20.77
C LEU A 212 -31.51 3.85 -21.82
N TRP A 213 -32.81 3.51 -21.68
CA TRP A 213 -33.90 4.04 -22.51
C TRP A 213 -33.65 3.93 -24.04
N ASP A 214 -33.42 2.73 -24.55
CA ASP A 214 -33.23 2.45 -25.99
C ASP A 214 -32.13 3.22 -26.73
N THR A 215 -31.32 4.00 -26.01
CA THR A 215 -30.15 4.63 -26.58
C THR A 215 -28.87 3.93 -26.09
N PRO A 216 -27.87 3.69 -26.95
CA PRO A 216 -26.59 3.12 -26.55
C PRO A 216 -25.76 4.17 -25.80
N THR A 217 -26.24 4.54 -24.62
CA THR A 217 -25.54 5.48 -23.75
C THR A 217 -24.84 4.69 -22.68
N SER A 218 -23.52 4.72 -22.67
CA SER A 218 -22.79 4.07 -21.59
C SER A 218 -23.17 4.71 -20.25
N VAL A 219 -23.52 3.91 -19.25
CA VAL A 219 -23.83 4.36 -17.88
C VAL A 219 -22.72 5.29 -17.36
N GLY A 220 -21.48 5.09 -17.81
CA GLY A 220 -20.36 5.96 -17.51
C GLY A 220 -20.56 7.40 -18.02
N LYS A 221 -21.09 7.60 -19.22
CA LYS A 221 -21.41 8.96 -19.73
C LYS A 221 -22.51 9.62 -18.93
N PHE A 222 -23.51 8.84 -18.49
CA PHE A 222 -24.60 9.36 -17.65
C PHE A 222 -24.10 9.82 -16.28
N VAL A 223 -23.24 9.02 -15.64
CA VAL A 223 -22.65 9.38 -14.33
C VAL A 223 -21.77 10.62 -14.43
N VAL A 224 -21.00 10.79 -15.50
CA VAL A 224 -20.21 12.02 -15.73
C VAL A 224 -21.11 13.22 -15.94
N LEU A 225 -22.16 13.09 -16.77
CA LEU A 225 -23.10 14.18 -16.99
C LEU A 225 -23.79 14.60 -15.69
N LEU A 226 -24.18 13.64 -14.85
CA LEU A 226 -24.78 13.89 -13.55
C LEU A 226 -23.82 14.58 -12.58
N LEU A 227 -22.53 14.20 -12.58
CA LEU A 227 -21.50 14.85 -11.77
C LEU A 227 -21.16 16.26 -12.27
N VAL A 228 -21.14 16.48 -13.59
CA VAL A 228 -20.92 17.81 -14.18
C VAL A 228 -22.10 18.76 -13.92
N GLN A 229 -23.34 18.24 -13.80
CA GLN A 229 -24.53 19.05 -13.47
C GLN A 229 -24.64 19.38 -11.98
N LEU A 230 -23.94 18.65 -11.10
CA LEU A 230 -23.94 18.88 -9.65
C LEU A 230 -22.86 19.87 -9.20
N PHE A 231 -22.00 20.34 -10.11
CA PHE A 231 -20.99 21.39 -9.93
C PHE A 231 -21.27 22.63 -10.75
#